data_2f3f7547a82a7e7d206e78eee6e0e985
#
_entry.id   2f3f7547a82a7e7d206e78eee6e0e985
#
_cell.length_a   1.000
_cell.length_b   1.000
_cell.length_c   1.000
_cell.angle_alpha   90.00
_cell.angle_beta   90.00
_cell.angle_gamma   90.00
#
_symmetry.space_group_name_H-M   'P 1'
#
loop_
_entity.id
_entity.type
_entity.pdbx_description
1 polymer ?
#
loop_
_entity_poly.entity_id
_entity_poly.type
_entity_poly.pdbx_seq_one_letter_code
_entity_poly.pdbx_strand_id
1 'polypeptide(L)'
;MLNQVVIVGRLVAKPIVEENENGRKVSEITLAVNRSYKNADGIYETDFIKCILWSCIAENTAEYCDKGDLISVKGRLQCLGGSELQVVAEKITFLSNNKNKEE
;
A
#
# COMPACT_ATOMS: atom_id res chain seq x y z
N MET A 1 -17.78 14.13 -8.75
CA MET A 1 -17.81 12.98 -7.81
C MET A 1 -16.50 12.91 -7.05
N LEU A 2 -16.55 12.41 -5.83
CA LEU A 2 -15.34 12.25 -5.03
C LEU A 2 -14.96 10.78 -4.93
N ASN A 3 -13.67 10.52 -5.06
CA ASN A 3 -13.13 9.17 -4.90
C ASN A 3 -11.71 9.33 -4.36
N GLN A 4 -11.59 9.34 -3.04
CA GLN A 4 -10.31 9.59 -2.39
C GLN A 4 -10.18 8.70 -1.18
N VAL A 5 -9.00 8.09 -1.04
CA VAL A 5 -8.67 7.19 0.06
C VAL A 5 -7.33 7.61 0.64
N VAL A 6 -7.23 7.61 1.96
CA VAL A 6 -5.96 7.80 2.64
C VAL A 6 -5.81 6.65 3.62
N ILE A 7 -4.73 5.88 3.48
CA ILE A 7 -4.48 4.69 4.29
C ILE A 7 -3.08 4.77 4.86
N VAL A 8 -2.95 4.44 6.14
CA VAL A 8 -1.65 4.29 6.80
C VAL A 8 -1.54 2.84 7.24
N GLY A 9 -0.46 2.18 6.84
CA GLY A 9 -0.26 0.78 7.21
C GLY A 9 1.17 0.34 6.99
N ARG A 10 1.44 -0.91 7.35
CA ARG A 10 2.77 -1.49 7.20
C ARG A 10 2.81 -2.42 6.01
N LEU A 11 3.91 -2.36 5.28
CA LEU A 11 4.13 -3.26 4.15
C LEU A 11 4.27 -4.70 4.66
N VAL A 12 3.50 -5.62 4.08
CA VAL A 12 3.60 -7.04 4.46
C VAL A 12 4.76 -7.73 3.76
N ALA A 13 5.28 -7.13 2.68
CA ALA A 13 6.40 -7.68 1.93
C ALA A 13 7.14 -6.54 1.23
N LYS A 14 8.37 -6.82 0.80
CA LYS A 14 9.14 -5.85 0.03
C LYS A 14 8.45 -5.59 -1.32
N PRO A 15 8.28 -4.33 -1.72
CA PRO A 15 7.69 -4.03 -3.03
C PRO A 15 8.56 -4.56 -4.18
N ILE A 16 7.92 -5.14 -5.17
CA ILE A 16 8.58 -5.67 -6.37
C ILE A 16 7.99 -4.96 -7.57
N VAL A 17 8.87 -4.40 -8.41
CA VAL A 17 8.44 -3.69 -9.62
C VAL A 17 8.49 -4.66 -10.81
N GLU A 18 7.40 -4.69 -11.55
CA GLU A 18 7.30 -5.49 -12.77
C GLU A 18 6.94 -4.58 -13.93
N GLU A 19 7.17 -5.04 -15.15
CA GLU A 19 6.72 -4.32 -16.33
C GLU A 19 5.54 -5.04 -16.94
N ASN A 20 4.51 -4.28 -17.33
CA ASN A 20 3.38 -4.88 -18.01
C ASN A 20 3.69 -4.99 -19.52
N GLU A 21 2.70 -5.46 -20.29
CA GLU A 21 2.86 -5.69 -21.73
C GLU A 21 3.23 -4.42 -22.49
N ASN A 22 2.86 -3.27 -21.98
CA ASN A 22 3.15 -1.98 -22.61
C ASN A 22 4.46 -1.37 -22.14
N GLY A 23 5.25 -2.10 -21.35
CA GLY A 23 6.50 -1.61 -20.81
C GLY A 23 6.35 -0.66 -19.65
N ARG A 24 5.15 -0.54 -19.11
CA ARG A 24 4.87 0.34 -17.99
C ARG A 24 5.18 -0.38 -16.67
N LYS A 25 5.83 0.33 -15.76
CA LYS A 25 6.21 -0.26 -14.48
C LYS A 25 5.05 -0.25 -13.51
N VAL A 26 4.90 -1.34 -12.77
CA VAL A 26 3.79 -1.52 -11.82
C VAL A 26 4.29 -2.32 -10.62
N SER A 27 3.76 -2.00 -9.46
CA SER A 27 4.01 -2.78 -8.24
C SER A 27 2.70 -2.94 -7.50
N GLU A 28 2.38 -4.16 -7.11
CA GLU A 28 1.24 -4.41 -6.25
C GLU A 28 1.77 -4.64 -4.83
N ILE A 29 1.30 -3.84 -3.89
CA ILE A 29 1.70 -3.97 -2.49
C ILE A 29 0.47 -4.26 -1.64
N THR A 30 0.71 -4.86 -0.49
CA THR A 30 -0.34 -5.09 0.51
C THR A 30 0.06 -4.41 1.80
N LEU A 31 -0.87 -3.63 2.36
CA LEU A 31 -0.66 -2.95 3.62
C LEU A 31 -1.49 -3.62 4.71
N ALA A 32 -0.86 -3.83 5.86
CA ALA A 32 -1.55 -4.30 7.05
C ALA A 32 -2.02 -3.07 7.81
N VAL A 33 -3.33 -2.92 7.94
CA VAL A 33 -3.96 -1.78 8.59
C VAL A 33 -4.79 -2.28 9.76
N ASN A 34 -4.40 -1.89 10.96
CA ASN A 34 -5.14 -2.29 12.15
C ASN A 34 -6.40 -1.47 12.28
N ARG A 35 -7.49 -2.13 12.62
CA ARG A 35 -8.73 -1.43 12.92
C ARG A 35 -8.57 -0.66 14.23
N SER A 36 -9.27 0.46 14.34
CA SER A 36 -9.17 1.34 15.51
C SER A 36 -10.06 0.91 16.67
N TYR A 37 -10.82 -0.16 16.50
CA TYR A 37 -11.72 -0.65 17.52
C TYR A 37 -11.59 -2.16 17.68
N LYS A 38 -11.96 -2.67 18.87
CA LYS A 38 -11.90 -4.09 19.17
C LYS A 38 -13.15 -4.79 18.65
N ASN A 39 -12.99 -6.04 18.25
CA ASN A 39 -14.14 -6.87 17.88
C ASN A 39 -14.85 -7.39 19.15
N ALA A 40 -15.84 -8.27 18.95
CA ALA A 40 -16.62 -8.82 20.07
C ALA A 40 -15.77 -9.59 21.07
N ASP A 41 -14.63 -10.12 20.64
CA ASP A 41 -13.72 -10.88 21.49
C ASP A 41 -12.62 -10.02 22.12
N GLY A 42 -12.70 -8.71 21.98
CA GLY A 42 -11.72 -7.78 22.54
C GLY A 42 -10.41 -7.72 21.77
N ILE A 43 -10.41 -8.14 20.52
CA ILE A 43 -9.19 -8.20 19.68
C ILE A 43 -9.27 -7.15 18.58
N TYR A 44 -8.14 -6.46 18.33
CA TYR A 44 -8.01 -5.55 17.19
C TYR A 44 -7.71 -6.37 15.94
N GLU A 45 -8.62 -6.33 14.99
CA GLU A 45 -8.43 -7.03 13.73
C GLU A 45 -7.57 -6.20 12.78
N THR A 46 -6.96 -6.88 11.82
CA THR A 46 -6.12 -6.24 10.81
C THR A 46 -6.72 -6.47 9.43
N ASP A 47 -6.84 -5.40 8.67
CA ASP A 47 -7.25 -5.49 7.27
C ASP A 47 -6.01 -5.49 6.39
N PHE A 48 -6.00 -6.36 5.39
CA PHE A 48 -4.91 -6.42 4.42
C PHE A 48 -5.42 -5.81 3.12
N ILE A 49 -4.90 -4.63 2.81
CA ILE A 49 -5.42 -3.82 1.71
C ILE A 49 -4.42 -3.79 0.58
N LYS A 50 -4.88 -4.19 -0.61
CA LYS A 50 -4.05 -4.20 -1.80
C LYS A 50 -4.05 -2.84 -2.45
N CYS A 51 -2.86 -2.38 -2.79
CA CYS A 51 -2.65 -1.12 -3.48
C CYS A 51 -1.83 -1.36 -4.73
N ILE A 52 -2.17 -0.67 -5.81
CA ILE A 52 -1.39 -0.76 -7.03
C ILE A 52 -0.66 0.57 -7.26
N LEU A 53 0.62 0.47 -7.58
CA LEU A 53 1.50 1.61 -7.80
C LEU A 53 2.00 1.56 -9.23
N TRP A 54 1.96 2.69 -9.92
CA TRP A 54 2.37 2.79 -11.32
C TRP A 54 3.58 3.69 -11.48
N SER A 55 4.44 3.35 -12.45
CA SER A 55 5.53 4.20 -12.93
C SER A 55 6.48 4.65 -11.81
N CYS A 56 6.70 5.95 -11.67
CA CYS A 56 7.66 6.48 -10.70
C CYS A 56 7.30 6.16 -9.26
N ILE A 57 6.01 6.10 -8.96
CA ILE A 57 5.57 5.76 -7.60
C ILE A 57 6.00 4.33 -7.26
N ALA A 58 5.84 3.41 -8.20
CA ALA A 58 6.26 2.02 -8.01
C ALA A 58 7.78 1.93 -7.81
N GLU A 59 8.54 2.61 -8.65
CA GLU A 59 9.99 2.57 -8.58
C GLU A 59 10.52 3.19 -7.29
N ASN A 60 10.00 4.34 -6.90
CA ASN A 60 10.44 5.01 -5.67
C ASN A 60 10.11 4.19 -4.44
N THR A 61 8.93 3.62 -4.40
CA THR A 61 8.52 2.82 -3.25
C THR A 61 9.39 1.57 -3.13
N ALA A 62 9.67 0.90 -4.24
CA ALA A 62 10.53 -0.28 -4.23
C ALA A 62 11.96 0.05 -3.80
N GLU A 63 12.44 1.25 -4.14
CA GLU A 63 13.80 1.66 -3.79
C GLU A 63 13.94 1.98 -2.30
N TYR A 64 12.95 2.65 -1.72
CA TYR A 64 13.09 3.20 -0.37
C TYR A 64 12.37 2.40 0.72
N CYS A 65 11.53 1.44 0.36
CA CYS A 65 10.74 0.72 1.35
C CYS A 65 11.08 -0.76 1.40
N ASP A 66 10.85 -1.34 2.56
CA ASP A 66 11.07 -2.76 2.78
C ASP A 66 9.91 -3.32 3.60
N LYS A 67 9.91 -4.63 3.81
CA LYS A 67 8.91 -5.29 4.63
C LYS A 67 8.85 -4.66 6.03
N GLY A 68 7.67 -4.36 6.49
CA GLY A 68 7.45 -3.82 7.83
C GLY A 68 7.50 -2.31 7.91
N ASP A 69 7.87 -1.62 6.85
CA ASP A 69 7.91 -0.17 6.86
C ASP A 69 6.50 0.42 6.91
N LEU A 70 6.37 1.51 7.63
CA LEU A 70 5.11 2.23 7.77
C LEU A 70 5.03 3.30 6.69
N ILE A 71 3.97 3.25 5.89
CA ILE A 71 3.77 4.23 4.82
C ILE A 71 2.33 4.72 4.82
N SER A 72 2.12 5.88 4.20
CA SER A 72 0.81 6.42 3.94
C SER A 72 0.56 6.39 2.44
N VAL A 73 -0.59 5.89 2.03
CA VAL A 73 -1.01 5.84 0.64
C VAL A 73 -2.21 6.74 0.46
N LYS A 74 -2.09 7.71 -0.43
CA LYS A 74 -3.22 8.52 -0.86
C LYS A 74 -3.56 8.13 -2.29
N GLY A 75 -4.82 7.85 -2.55
CA GLY A 75 -5.22 7.42 -3.87
C GLY A 75 -6.73 7.34 -4.00
N ARG A 76 -7.16 6.46 -4.88
CA ARG A 76 -8.57 6.26 -5.17
C ARG A 76 -8.91 4.79 -5.24
N LEU A 77 -10.18 4.47 -5.08
CA LEU A 77 -10.67 3.10 -5.26
C LEU A 77 -10.97 2.86 -6.73
N GLN A 78 -10.68 1.66 -7.18
CA GLN A 78 -10.96 1.26 -8.55
C GLN A 78 -11.34 -0.21 -8.57
N CYS A 79 -12.35 -0.55 -9.36
CA CYS A 79 -12.74 -1.94 -9.55
C CYS A 79 -11.88 -2.57 -10.63
N LEU A 80 -11.45 -3.81 -10.37
CA LEU A 80 -10.65 -4.58 -11.33
C LEU A 80 -11.49 -5.47 -12.23
N GLY A 81 -12.71 -5.15 -12.36
CA GLY A 81 -13.65 -6.02 -13.07
C GLY A 81 -14.47 -6.79 -12.03
N GLY A 82 -15.76 -6.85 -12.24
CA GLY A 82 -16.67 -7.43 -11.27
C GLY A 82 -16.71 -6.58 -10.01
N SER A 83 -16.64 -7.21 -8.84
CA SER A 83 -16.83 -6.54 -7.56
C SER A 83 -15.53 -6.35 -6.78
N GLU A 84 -14.40 -6.74 -7.32
CA GLU A 84 -13.14 -6.63 -6.60
C GLU A 84 -12.62 -5.20 -6.61
N LEU A 85 -12.32 -4.65 -5.43
CA LEU A 85 -11.81 -3.30 -5.26
C LEU A 85 -10.32 -3.30 -5.03
N GLN A 86 -9.67 -2.25 -5.54
CA GLN A 86 -8.25 -2.04 -5.35
C GLN A 86 -7.99 -0.55 -5.15
N VAL A 87 -6.98 -0.22 -4.37
CA VAL A 87 -6.55 1.16 -4.20
C VAL A 87 -5.47 1.46 -5.23
N VAL A 88 -5.70 2.50 -6.03
CA VAL A 88 -4.69 2.98 -6.97
C VAL A 88 -3.96 4.14 -6.30
N ALA A 89 -2.68 3.97 -6.04
CA ALA A 89 -1.90 4.96 -5.32
C ALA A 89 -1.59 6.16 -6.20
N GLU A 90 -1.80 7.34 -5.65
CA GLU A 90 -1.47 8.61 -6.31
C GLU A 90 -0.29 9.28 -5.62
N LYS A 91 -0.13 9.03 -4.32
CA LYS A 91 0.97 9.58 -3.55
C LYS A 91 1.32 8.65 -2.40
N ILE A 92 2.61 8.44 -2.20
CA ILE A 92 3.12 7.65 -1.09
C ILE A 92 3.95 8.55 -0.19
N THR A 93 3.72 8.46 1.11
CA THR A 93 4.54 9.17 2.10
C THR A 93 5.21 8.13 2.99
N PHE A 94 6.51 8.20 3.10
CA PHE A 94 7.29 7.26 3.91
C PHE A 94 7.33 7.77 5.35
N LEU A 95 6.72 7.04 6.27
CA LEU A 95 6.56 7.48 7.65
C LEU A 95 7.60 6.89 8.59
N SER A 96 7.97 5.63 8.36
CA SER A 96 8.93 4.93 9.22
C SER A 96 9.68 3.93 8.36
N ASN A 97 10.99 3.92 8.48
CA ASN A 97 11.86 3.07 7.70
C ASN A 97 12.73 2.25 8.63
N ASN A 98 12.65 0.92 8.54
CA ASN A 98 13.44 0.04 9.37
C ASN A 98 14.94 0.24 9.23
N LYS A 99 15.38 0.70 8.07
CA LYS A 99 16.81 0.96 7.83
C LYS A 99 17.35 2.06 8.72
N ASN A 100 16.50 2.99 9.14
CA ASN A 100 16.93 4.08 10.01
C ASN A 100 17.07 3.67 11.46
N LYS A 101 16.52 2.53 11.83
CA LYS A 101 16.55 2.06 13.21
C LYS A 101 17.82 1.32 13.56
N GLU A 102 18.62 1.01 12.58
CA GLU A 102 19.87 0.26 12.80
C GLU A 102 21.05 1.14 13.13
N GLU A 103 20.88 2.43 13.09
CA GLU A 103 21.96 3.38 13.36
C GLU A 103 22.16 3.65 14.85
#